data_30d8e95f83e39f6844deb34ff9aaa178
#
_entry.id   30d8e95f83e39f6844deb34ff9aaa178
#
_cell.length_a   1.000
_cell.length_b   1.000
_cell.length_c   1.000
_cell.angle_alpha   90.00
_cell.angle_beta   90.00
_cell.angle_gamma   90.00
#
_symmetry.space_group_name_H-M   'P 1'
#
loop_
_entity.id
_entity.type
_entity.pdbx_description
1 polymer ?
#
loop_
_entity_poly.entity_id
_entity_poly.type
_entity_poly.pdbx_seq_one_letter_code
_entity_poly.pdbx_strand_id
1 'polypeptide(L)'
;MIRRLLLFALSVVAVLGLAKYAVRSAAAEGDLKDEILKVDEERNQALQKGDVTYLSSLYSDDLVFTNARGEVLTKAQHLAELKARKLSFQSFKHSDVEVRIHGNTGILTGISTSAVVNNGTVSSSPRRFLNLYVKEGGRWRCAGHFETPVAQ
;
A
#
# COMPACT_ATOMS: atom_id res chain seq x y z
N MET A 1 52.08 -13.54 20.91
CA MET A 1 50.89 -13.00 21.60
C MET A 1 50.16 -11.90 20.81
N ILE A 2 50.82 -10.97 20.18
CA ILE A 2 50.24 -9.82 19.46
C ILE A 2 49.34 -10.20 18.27
N ARG A 3 49.70 -11.26 17.50
CA ARG A 3 48.91 -11.72 16.34
C ARG A 3 47.52 -12.27 16.70
N ARG A 4 47.32 -12.86 17.87
CA ARG A 4 46.02 -13.37 18.34
C ARG A 4 45.09 -12.28 18.85
N LEU A 5 45.64 -11.20 19.42
CA LEU A 5 44.87 -10.02 19.85
C LEU A 5 44.31 -9.21 18.64
N LEU A 6 45.09 -9.08 17.57
CA LEU A 6 44.65 -8.39 16.35
C LEU A 6 43.48 -9.10 15.65
N LEU A 7 43.49 -10.43 15.60
CA LEU A 7 42.38 -11.20 15.01
C LEU A 7 41.09 -11.10 15.83
N PHE A 8 41.18 -11.02 17.15
CA PHE A 8 40.01 -10.83 18.05
C PHE A 8 39.42 -9.42 17.92
N ALA A 9 40.24 -8.40 17.81
CA ALA A 9 39.78 -7.03 17.62
C ALA A 9 39.06 -6.84 16.28
N LEU A 10 39.54 -7.45 15.17
CA LEU A 10 38.90 -7.38 13.86
C LEU A 10 37.53 -8.08 13.86
N SER A 11 37.39 -9.22 14.55
CA SER A 11 36.11 -9.95 14.61
C SER A 11 35.04 -9.20 15.41
N VAL A 12 35.40 -8.51 16.49
CA VAL A 12 34.47 -7.73 17.31
C VAL A 12 33.97 -6.48 16.54
N VAL A 13 34.85 -5.79 15.80
CA VAL A 13 34.47 -4.63 14.98
C VAL A 13 33.54 -5.03 13.85
N ALA A 14 33.76 -6.18 13.20
CA ALA A 14 32.90 -6.70 12.14
C ALA A 14 31.50 -7.06 12.66
N VAL A 15 31.40 -7.71 13.81
CA VAL A 15 30.11 -8.09 14.43
C VAL A 15 29.30 -6.83 14.86
N LEU A 16 29.96 -5.84 15.44
CA LEU A 16 29.32 -4.58 15.83
C LEU A 16 28.88 -3.76 14.60
N GLY A 17 29.62 -3.79 13.52
CA GLY A 17 29.26 -3.17 12.25
C GLY A 17 28.02 -3.80 11.60
N LEU A 18 27.95 -5.14 11.57
CA LEU A 18 26.82 -5.88 11.05
C LEU A 18 25.56 -5.68 11.90
N ALA A 19 25.68 -5.65 13.22
CA ALA A 19 24.55 -5.38 14.11
C ALA A 19 23.96 -3.98 13.90
N LYS A 20 24.80 -2.95 13.79
CA LYS A 20 24.36 -1.58 13.50
C LYS A 20 23.71 -1.45 12.11
N TYR A 21 24.23 -2.14 11.11
CA TYR A 21 23.66 -2.16 9.77
C TYR A 21 22.27 -2.82 9.77
N ALA A 22 22.13 -3.97 10.43
CA ALA A 22 20.84 -4.68 10.53
C ALA A 22 19.77 -3.83 11.27
N VAL A 23 20.11 -3.19 12.36
CA VAL A 23 19.20 -2.30 13.12
C VAL A 23 18.77 -1.11 12.26
N ARG A 24 19.69 -0.48 11.54
CA ARG A 24 19.39 0.66 10.66
C ARG A 24 18.52 0.26 9.48
N SER A 25 18.74 -0.93 8.92
CA SER A 25 17.92 -1.47 7.83
C SER A 25 16.49 -1.77 8.27
N ALA A 26 16.32 -2.37 9.45
CA ALA A 26 14.99 -2.66 10.02
C ALA A 26 14.20 -1.38 10.36
N ALA A 27 14.87 -0.35 10.90
CA ALA A 27 14.25 0.95 11.17
C ALA A 27 13.79 1.62 9.86
N ALA A 28 14.64 1.63 8.83
CA ALA A 28 14.29 2.19 7.52
C ALA A 28 13.13 1.46 6.84
N GLU A 29 13.01 0.14 7.00
CA GLU A 29 11.86 -0.62 6.53
C GLU A 29 10.59 -0.28 7.30
N GLY A 30 10.68 -0.07 8.62
CA GLY A 30 9.57 0.40 9.45
C GLY A 30 9.03 1.75 8.96
N ASP A 31 9.90 2.71 8.74
CA ASP A 31 9.54 4.03 8.22
C ASP A 31 8.82 3.94 6.86
N LEU A 32 9.27 3.05 5.96
CA LEU A 32 8.63 2.83 4.66
C LEU A 32 7.24 2.18 4.78
N LYS A 33 7.03 1.30 5.74
CA LYS A 33 5.71 0.71 6.01
C LYS A 33 4.74 1.76 6.51
N ASP A 34 5.18 2.64 7.42
CA ASP A 34 4.37 3.73 7.95
C ASP A 34 4.01 4.74 6.85
N GLU A 35 4.95 5.06 5.94
CA GLU A 35 4.66 5.89 4.76
C GLU A 35 3.52 5.29 3.91
N ILE A 36 3.54 3.97 3.64
CA ILE A 36 2.50 3.29 2.84
C ILE A 36 1.16 3.28 3.56
N LEU A 37 1.13 2.97 4.85
CA LEU A 37 -0.10 3.00 5.64
C LEU A 37 -0.74 4.38 5.62
N LYS A 38 0.06 5.43 5.75
CA LYS A 38 -0.41 6.81 5.66
C LYS A 38 -0.98 7.14 4.27
N VAL A 39 -0.29 6.79 3.21
CA VAL A 39 -0.73 7.03 1.83
C VAL A 39 -2.02 6.26 1.51
N ASP A 40 -2.16 5.03 2.01
CA ASP A 40 -3.38 4.24 1.84
C ASP A 40 -4.57 4.85 2.59
N GLU A 41 -4.35 5.34 3.80
CA GLU A 41 -5.39 6.05 4.56
C GLU A 41 -5.81 7.35 3.85
N GLU A 42 -4.87 8.13 3.34
CA GLU A 42 -5.16 9.32 2.52
C GLU A 42 -5.95 8.98 1.26
N ARG A 43 -5.62 7.85 0.58
CA ARG A 43 -6.37 7.31 -0.55
C ARG A 43 -7.82 7.00 -0.15
N ASN A 44 -8.03 6.31 0.95
CA ASN A 44 -9.35 5.93 1.44
C ASN A 44 -10.20 7.17 1.78
N GLN A 45 -9.59 8.17 2.42
CA GLN A 45 -10.26 9.45 2.69
C GLN A 45 -10.62 10.20 1.40
N ALA A 46 -9.74 10.19 0.40
CA ALA A 46 -10.01 10.79 -0.90
C ALA A 46 -11.15 10.08 -1.65
N LEU A 47 -11.21 8.75 -1.59
CA LEU A 47 -12.32 7.96 -2.13
C LEU A 47 -13.66 8.32 -1.46
N GLN A 48 -13.69 8.46 -0.13
CA GLN A 48 -14.90 8.86 0.60
C GLN A 48 -15.35 10.28 0.24
N LYS A 49 -14.41 11.20 0.10
CA LYS A 49 -14.69 12.60 -0.26
C LYS A 49 -15.01 12.78 -1.75
N GLY A 50 -14.69 11.80 -2.59
CA GLY A 50 -14.75 11.92 -4.04
C GLY A 50 -13.68 12.89 -4.60
N ASP A 51 -12.53 12.99 -3.93
CA ASP A 51 -11.42 13.85 -4.35
C ASP A 51 -10.64 13.21 -5.51
N VAL A 52 -11.23 13.33 -6.70
CA VAL A 52 -10.66 12.79 -7.94
C VAL A 52 -9.33 13.45 -8.29
N THR A 53 -9.11 14.70 -7.89
CA THR A 53 -7.85 15.41 -8.15
C THR A 53 -6.71 14.78 -7.38
N TYR A 54 -6.89 14.55 -6.08
CA TYR A 54 -5.90 13.86 -5.25
C TYR A 54 -5.64 12.44 -5.78
N LEU A 55 -6.71 11.66 -6.04
CA LEU A 55 -6.59 10.29 -6.55
C LEU A 55 -5.85 10.24 -7.89
N SER A 56 -6.09 11.21 -8.78
CA SER A 56 -5.36 11.31 -10.06
C SER A 56 -3.86 11.52 -9.85
N SER A 57 -3.46 12.26 -8.83
CA SER A 57 -2.05 12.48 -8.50
C SER A 57 -1.40 11.30 -7.80
N LEU A 58 -2.20 10.54 -7.04
CA LEU A 58 -1.73 9.36 -6.30
C LEU A 58 -1.59 8.13 -7.18
N TYR A 59 -2.49 7.93 -8.12
CA TYR A 59 -2.45 6.76 -9.00
C TYR A 59 -1.32 6.86 -10.02
N SER A 60 -0.57 5.77 -10.22
CA SER A 60 0.37 5.62 -11.32
C SER A 60 -0.37 5.67 -12.68
N ASP A 61 0.31 6.10 -13.74
CA ASP A 61 -0.34 6.22 -15.05
C ASP A 61 -0.69 4.84 -15.67
N ASP A 62 0.01 3.80 -15.25
CA ASP A 62 -0.21 2.41 -15.60
C ASP A 62 -1.05 1.62 -14.58
N LEU A 63 -1.80 2.33 -13.71
CA LEU A 63 -2.66 1.69 -12.72
C LEU A 63 -3.51 0.56 -13.33
N VAL A 64 -3.46 -0.61 -12.68
CA VAL A 64 -4.38 -1.72 -12.90
C VAL A 64 -5.34 -1.81 -11.71
N PHE A 65 -6.61 -1.50 -11.94
CA PHE A 65 -7.64 -1.58 -10.91
C PHE A 65 -8.58 -2.75 -11.22
N THR A 66 -8.58 -3.76 -10.35
CA THR A 66 -9.48 -4.93 -10.48
C THR A 66 -10.47 -4.92 -9.32
N ASN A 67 -11.75 -4.76 -9.63
CA ASN A 67 -12.81 -4.75 -8.62
C ASN A 67 -13.27 -6.16 -8.25
N ALA A 68 -14.15 -6.26 -7.22
CA ALA A 68 -14.66 -7.52 -6.69
C ALA A 68 -15.48 -8.36 -7.69
N ARG A 69 -15.86 -7.80 -8.85
CA ARG A 69 -16.52 -8.52 -9.94
C ARG A 69 -15.53 -9.06 -10.98
N GLY A 70 -14.23 -8.79 -10.79
CA GLY A 70 -13.19 -9.17 -11.75
C GLY A 70 -13.07 -8.23 -12.96
N GLU A 71 -13.74 -7.07 -12.92
CA GLU A 71 -13.59 -6.05 -13.97
C GLU A 71 -12.26 -5.32 -13.80
N VAL A 72 -11.52 -5.19 -14.88
CA VAL A 72 -10.23 -4.51 -14.92
C VAL A 72 -10.40 -3.13 -15.53
N LEU A 73 -10.01 -2.10 -14.77
CA LEU A 73 -10.10 -0.70 -15.16
C LEU A 73 -8.72 -0.08 -15.23
N THR A 74 -8.52 0.78 -16.21
CA THR A 74 -7.39 1.71 -16.23
C THR A 74 -7.61 2.86 -15.25
N LYS A 75 -6.54 3.62 -14.94
CA LYS A 75 -6.63 4.87 -14.18
C LYS A 75 -7.74 5.79 -14.70
N ALA A 76 -7.76 6.04 -16.01
CA ALA A 76 -8.73 6.94 -16.62
C ALA A 76 -10.17 6.45 -16.44
N GLN A 77 -10.42 5.16 -16.63
CA GLN A 77 -11.75 4.56 -16.46
C GLN A 77 -12.21 4.63 -15.01
N HIS A 78 -11.35 4.25 -14.05
CA HIS A 78 -11.69 4.31 -12.62
C HIS A 78 -11.99 5.73 -12.16
N LEU A 79 -11.15 6.72 -12.53
CA LEU A 79 -11.38 8.13 -12.20
C LEU A 79 -12.66 8.69 -12.85
N ALA A 80 -13.00 8.23 -14.06
CA ALA A 80 -14.24 8.64 -14.73
C ALA A 80 -15.49 8.12 -14.01
N GLU A 81 -15.47 6.89 -13.48
CA GLU A 81 -16.57 6.34 -12.65
C GLU A 81 -16.76 7.13 -11.36
N LEU A 82 -15.67 7.46 -10.67
CA LEU A 82 -15.70 8.30 -9.46
C LEU A 82 -16.24 9.70 -9.76
N LYS A 83 -15.76 10.34 -10.83
CA LYS A 83 -16.21 11.67 -11.25
C LYS A 83 -17.69 11.71 -11.62
N ALA A 84 -18.17 10.65 -12.29
CA ALA A 84 -19.58 10.51 -12.65
C ALA A 84 -20.48 10.09 -11.47
N ARG A 85 -19.91 9.89 -10.27
CA ARG A 85 -20.58 9.36 -9.08
C ARG A 85 -21.32 8.03 -9.31
N LYS A 86 -20.91 7.27 -10.32
CA LYS A 86 -21.36 5.89 -10.53
C LYS A 86 -20.83 4.98 -9.44
N LEU A 87 -19.65 5.30 -8.91
CA LEU A 87 -19.00 4.66 -7.79
C LEU A 87 -18.74 5.70 -6.71
N SER A 88 -19.18 5.44 -5.48
CA SER A 88 -18.86 6.27 -4.31
C SER A 88 -18.71 5.40 -3.06
N PHE A 89 -17.99 5.92 -2.07
CA PHE A 89 -17.66 5.21 -0.85
C PHE A 89 -18.19 6.01 0.33
N GLN A 90 -19.04 5.40 1.18
CA GLN A 90 -19.60 6.04 2.36
C GLN A 90 -18.74 5.82 3.61
N SER A 91 -18.04 4.68 3.66
CA SER A 91 -17.14 4.35 4.76
C SER A 91 -16.07 3.38 4.32
N PHE A 92 -14.93 3.39 5.01
CA PHE A 92 -13.88 2.38 4.93
C PHE A 92 -13.54 1.90 6.33
N LYS A 93 -13.40 0.59 6.48
CA LYS A 93 -12.82 -0.04 7.66
C LYS A 93 -11.89 -1.15 7.18
N HIS A 94 -10.61 -1.02 7.51
CA HIS A 94 -9.61 -2.03 7.22
C HIS A 94 -9.31 -2.85 8.48
N SER A 95 -9.09 -4.15 8.31
CA SER A 95 -8.60 -5.08 9.32
C SER A 95 -7.59 -6.04 8.71
N ASP A 96 -6.82 -6.72 9.55
CA ASP A 96 -5.78 -7.68 9.14
C ASP A 96 -4.79 -7.09 8.13
N VAL A 97 -4.43 -5.82 8.34
CA VAL A 97 -3.56 -5.07 7.43
C VAL A 97 -2.11 -5.51 7.60
N GLU A 98 -1.46 -5.87 6.50
CA GLU A 98 -0.05 -6.21 6.43
C GLU A 98 0.64 -5.46 5.31
N VAL A 99 1.83 -4.91 5.59
CA VAL A 99 2.67 -4.23 4.59
C VAL A 99 3.98 -4.99 4.42
N ARG A 100 4.34 -5.27 3.18
CA ARG A 100 5.64 -5.84 2.78
C ARG A 100 6.34 -4.89 1.83
N ILE A 101 7.65 -4.70 2.05
CA ILE A 101 8.49 -3.80 1.26
C ILE A 101 9.51 -4.62 0.44
N HIS A 102 9.60 -4.33 -0.85
CA HIS A 102 10.56 -4.91 -1.78
C HIS A 102 11.21 -3.80 -2.60
N GLY A 103 12.29 -3.22 -2.08
CA GLY A 103 12.95 -2.07 -2.69
C GLY A 103 12.02 -0.86 -2.78
N ASN A 104 11.72 -0.41 -3.99
CA ASN A 104 10.79 0.70 -4.25
C ASN A 104 9.32 0.25 -4.40
N THR A 105 9.00 -0.99 -4.03
CA THR A 105 7.66 -1.55 -4.14
C THR A 105 7.14 -1.90 -2.76
N GLY A 106 5.91 -1.50 -2.46
CA GLY A 106 5.17 -1.88 -1.27
C GLY A 106 3.89 -2.61 -1.63
N ILE A 107 3.65 -3.71 -0.94
CA ILE A 107 2.44 -4.51 -1.05
C ILE A 107 1.68 -4.36 0.26
N LEU A 108 0.47 -3.82 0.20
CA LEU A 108 -0.44 -3.70 1.32
C LEU A 108 -1.62 -4.64 1.09
N THR A 109 -1.86 -5.53 2.03
CA THR A 109 -2.98 -6.49 2.00
C THR A 109 -3.82 -6.36 3.25
N GLY A 110 -5.08 -6.79 3.17
CA GLY A 110 -5.98 -6.78 4.32
C GLY A 110 -7.41 -7.18 3.95
N ILE A 111 -8.31 -6.89 4.86
CA ILE A 111 -9.76 -6.99 4.66
C ILE A 111 -10.33 -5.58 4.71
N SER A 112 -11.07 -5.20 3.68
CA SER A 112 -11.85 -3.96 3.63
C SER A 112 -13.32 -4.26 3.82
N THR A 113 -13.95 -3.60 4.78
CA THR A 113 -15.40 -3.51 4.89
C THR A 113 -15.78 -2.07 4.58
N SER A 114 -16.07 -1.80 3.32
CA SER A 114 -16.46 -0.47 2.86
C SER A 114 -17.92 -0.48 2.42
N ALA A 115 -18.67 0.55 2.81
CA ALA A 115 -19.98 0.79 2.23
C ALA A 115 -19.79 1.48 0.89
N VAL A 116 -19.97 0.71 -0.17
CA VAL A 116 -19.80 1.13 -1.57
C VAL A 116 -21.16 1.34 -2.21
N VAL A 117 -21.39 2.49 -2.81
CA VAL A 117 -22.53 2.75 -3.68
C VAL A 117 -22.09 2.61 -5.13
N ASN A 118 -22.68 1.67 -5.85
CA ASN A 118 -22.41 1.44 -7.25
C ASN A 118 -23.73 1.50 -8.03
N ASN A 119 -23.87 2.50 -8.91
CA ASN A 119 -25.10 2.75 -9.67
C ASN A 119 -26.36 2.77 -8.74
N GLY A 120 -26.27 3.39 -7.57
CA GLY A 120 -27.36 3.51 -6.61
C GLY A 120 -27.56 2.29 -5.69
N THR A 121 -26.86 1.19 -5.92
CA THR A 121 -26.93 -0.01 -5.06
C THR A 121 -25.82 0.05 -4.00
N VAL A 122 -26.20 -0.07 -2.72
CA VAL A 122 -25.25 -0.11 -1.60
C VAL A 122 -24.82 -1.54 -1.32
N SER A 123 -23.52 -1.76 -1.18
CA SER A 123 -22.93 -3.02 -0.75
C SER A 123 -21.89 -2.75 0.34
N SER A 124 -21.90 -3.57 1.39
CA SER A 124 -20.96 -3.45 2.52
C SER A 124 -20.29 -4.78 2.88
N SER A 125 -20.28 -5.75 1.97
CA SER A 125 -19.63 -7.05 2.20
C SER A 125 -18.11 -6.91 2.35
N PRO A 126 -17.50 -7.66 3.29
CA PRO A 126 -16.06 -7.67 3.45
C PRO A 126 -15.37 -8.24 2.19
N ARG A 127 -14.24 -7.64 1.83
CA ARG A 127 -13.43 -8.00 0.67
C ARG A 127 -11.97 -8.11 1.07
N ARG A 128 -11.29 -9.14 0.62
CA ARG A 128 -9.83 -9.16 0.64
C ARG A 128 -9.32 -8.21 -0.42
N PHE A 129 -8.30 -7.43 -0.06
CA PHE A 129 -7.69 -6.52 -1.02
C PHE A 129 -6.16 -6.66 -1.02
N LEU A 130 -5.58 -6.26 -2.14
CA LEU A 130 -4.16 -6.02 -2.32
C LEU A 130 -4.00 -4.67 -3.02
N ASN A 131 -3.25 -3.78 -2.39
CA ASN A 131 -2.78 -2.54 -3.01
C ASN A 131 -1.29 -2.64 -3.28
N LEU A 132 -0.89 -2.34 -4.51
CA LEU A 132 0.49 -2.26 -4.95
C LEU A 132 0.89 -0.79 -5.03
N TYR A 133 1.91 -0.43 -4.27
CA TYR A 133 2.51 0.89 -4.28
C TYR A 133 3.91 0.84 -4.87
N VAL A 134 4.26 1.83 -5.70
CA VAL A 134 5.61 2.01 -6.25
C VAL A 134 6.13 3.39 -5.87
N LYS A 135 7.42 3.49 -5.52
CA LYS A 135 8.05 4.77 -5.15
C LYS A 135 8.68 5.39 -6.38
N GLU A 136 8.07 6.44 -6.91
CA GLU A 136 8.46 7.19 -8.10
C GLU A 136 8.79 8.63 -7.73
N GLY A 137 9.99 9.09 -8.08
CA GLY A 137 10.42 10.46 -7.75
C GLY A 137 10.36 10.77 -6.24
N GLY A 138 10.62 9.77 -5.38
CA GLY A 138 10.57 9.90 -3.93
C GLY A 138 9.16 9.84 -3.32
N ARG A 139 8.10 9.63 -4.10
CA ARG A 139 6.71 9.54 -3.63
C ARG A 139 6.09 8.19 -3.95
N TRP A 140 5.29 7.66 -3.03
CA TRP A 140 4.50 6.45 -3.27
C TRP A 140 3.31 6.74 -4.18
N ARG A 141 3.14 5.91 -5.21
CA ARG A 141 1.98 5.90 -6.11
C ARG A 141 1.32 4.54 -6.09
N CYS A 142 0.00 4.52 -6.14
CA CYS A 142 -0.75 3.27 -6.26
C CYS A 142 -0.73 2.82 -7.72
N ALA A 143 -0.06 1.70 -7.99
CA ALA A 143 0.08 1.10 -9.32
C ALA A 143 -0.87 -0.09 -9.52
N GLY A 144 -1.43 -0.67 -8.44
CA GLY A 144 -2.37 -1.77 -8.55
C GLY A 144 -3.35 -1.82 -7.40
N HIS A 145 -4.58 -2.20 -7.70
CA HIS A 145 -5.62 -2.55 -6.74
C HIS A 145 -6.33 -3.82 -7.19
N PHE A 146 -6.45 -4.75 -6.27
CA PHE A 146 -7.20 -5.99 -6.46
C PHE A 146 -8.09 -6.23 -5.27
N GLU A 147 -9.33 -6.60 -5.50
CA GLU A 147 -10.23 -7.03 -4.43
C GLU A 147 -11.04 -8.26 -4.84
N THR A 148 -11.36 -9.10 -3.84
CA THR A 148 -12.21 -10.29 -4.00
C THR A 148 -13.11 -10.43 -2.79
N PRO A 149 -14.33 -10.97 -2.93
CA PRO A 149 -15.16 -11.32 -1.78
C PRO A 149 -14.40 -12.24 -0.81
N VAL A 150 -14.63 -12.05 0.49
CA VAL A 150 -14.15 -13.02 1.49
C VAL A 150 -15.04 -14.26 1.40
N ALA A 151 -14.44 -15.43 1.24
CA ALA A 151 -15.18 -16.69 1.26
C ALA A 151 -15.87 -16.87 2.63
N GLN A 152 -17.12 -17.29 2.60
CA GLN A 152 -17.90 -17.65 3.78
C GLN A 152 -17.63 -19.11 4.18
#